data_b042a2c6d7fe1b69c36c3cb704574fbf
#
_entry.id   b042a2c6d7fe1b69c36c3cb704574fbf
#
_cell.length_a   1.000
_cell.length_b   1.000
_cell.length_c   1.000
_cell.angle_alpha   90.00
_cell.angle_beta   90.00
_cell.angle_gamma   90.00
#
_symmetry.space_group_name_H-M   'P 1'
#
loop_
_entity.id
_entity.type
_entity.pdbx_description
1 polymer ?
#
loop_
_entity_poly.entity_id
_entity_poly.type
_entity_poly.pdbx_seq_one_letter_code
_entity_poly.pdbx_strand_id
1 'polypeptide(L)'
;MIADFITQIAAGAVYVVTDDQARFQGFVVFYVKEGYLLLENVAVLPSAAGRGVGKALIGFCEDAARQRGVPAVHLYTNAKMTDNIAIYSRLGYVKVAERTEDGFNRIYFEKSLT
;
A
#
# COMPACT_ATOMS: atom_id res chain seq x y z
N MET A 1 6.50 5.15 18.89
CA MET A 1 7.12 4.53 17.71
C MET A 1 6.84 3.05 17.72
N ILE A 2 6.48 2.51 16.60
CA ILE A 2 6.17 1.08 16.47
C ILE A 2 7.48 0.36 16.16
N ALA A 3 7.85 -0.64 16.97
CA ALA A 3 9.02 -1.46 16.72
C ALA A 3 8.64 -2.63 15.79
N ASP A 4 8.39 -2.32 14.52
CA ASP A 4 7.90 -3.28 13.55
C ASP A 4 9.02 -3.71 12.61
N PHE A 5 8.92 -4.95 12.16
CA PHE A 5 9.84 -5.55 11.21
C PHE A 5 9.08 -5.91 9.93
N ILE A 6 9.61 -5.50 8.79
CA ILE A 6 9.02 -5.82 7.50
C ILE A 6 9.87 -6.90 6.86
N THR A 7 9.26 -8.07 6.61
CA THR A 7 9.97 -9.25 6.09
C THR A 7 9.32 -9.71 4.80
N GLN A 8 10.16 -9.96 3.78
CA GLN A 8 9.68 -10.53 2.53
C GLN A 8 9.39 -12.01 2.72
N ILE A 9 8.17 -12.45 2.39
CA ILE A 9 7.76 -13.85 2.51
C ILE A 9 7.52 -14.53 1.16
N ALA A 10 7.45 -13.75 0.08
CA ALA A 10 7.37 -14.31 -1.28
C ALA A 10 8.22 -13.46 -2.19
N ALA A 11 9.00 -14.10 -3.04
CA ALA A 11 9.96 -13.43 -3.89
C ALA A 11 9.28 -12.36 -4.75
N GLY A 12 9.74 -11.11 -4.61
CA GLY A 12 9.36 -10.00 -5.45
C GLY A 12 8.02 -9.35 -5.16
N ALA A 13 7.19 -9.87 -4.24
CA ALA A 13 5.82 -9.37 -4.16
C ALA A 13 5.25 -9.14 -2.76
N VAL A 14 5.45 -10.05 -1.81
CA VAL A 14 4.71 -10.03 -0.55
C VAL A 14 5.62 -9.75 0.64
N TYR A 15 5.26 -8.74 1.43
CA TYR A 15 5.96 -8.38 2.66
C TYR A 15 4.97 -8.36 3.81
N VAL A 16 5.38 -8.87 4.96
CA VAL A 16 4.57 -8.84 6.18
C VAL A 16 5.22 -7.96 7.22
N VAL A 17 4.39 -7.36 8.07
CA VAL A 17 4.84 -6.60 9.23
C VAL A 17 4.59 -7.42 10.47
N THR A 18 5.62 -7.58 11.29
CA THR A 18 5.49 -8.18 12.62
C THR A 18 5.98 -7.19 13.67
N ASP A 19 5.45 -7.31 14.90
CA ASP A 19 5.93 -6.48 15.99
C ASP A 19 7.21 -7.09 16.61
N ASP A 20 7.70 -6.48 17.70
CA ASP A 20 8.93 -6.92 18.38
C ASP A 20 8.81 -8.30 19.05
N GLN A 21 7.59 -8.85 19.13
CA GLN A 21 7.32 -10.20 19.63
C GLN A 21 6.97 -11.16 18.50
N ALA A 22 7.27 -10.79 17.26
CA ALA A 22 7.01 -11.57 16.05
C ALA A 22 5.52 -11.81 15.78
N ARG A 23 4.63 -10.96 16.33
CA ARG A 23 3.19 -11.06 16.07
C ARG A 23 2.83 -10.33 14.78
N PHE A 24 2.03 -10.99 13.95
CA PHE A 24 1.57 -10.43 12.67
C PHE A 24 0.75 -9.15 12.90
N GLN A 25 1.04 -8.10 12.14
CA GLN A 25 0.34 -6.83 12.21
C GLN A 25 -0.35 -6.47 10.90
N GLY A 26 0.20 -6.88 9.77
CA GLY A 26 -0.35 -6.56 8.46
C GLY A 26 0.56 -7.03 7.35
N PHE A 27 0.14 -6.78 6.11
CA PHE A 27 0.93 -7.15 4.95
C PHE A 27 0.71 -6.18 3.79
N VAL A 28 1.61 -6.27 2.83
CA VAL A 28 1.50 -5.53 1.57
C VAL A 28 1.93 -6.43 0.42
N VAL A 29 1.24 -6.29 -0.69
CA VAL A 29 1.58 -6.94 -1.95
C VAL A 29 1.79 -5.86 -3.00
N PHE A 30 2.96 -5.86 -3.64
CA PHE A 30 3.22 -4.90 -4.71
C PHE A 30 4.07 -5.54 -5.81
N TYR A 31 3.96 -4.96 -7.01
CA TYR A 31 4.72 -5.40 -8.18
C TYR A 31 5.35 -4.19 -8.84
N VAL A 32 6.60 -4.33 -9.26
CA VAL A 32 7.26 -3.30 -10.04
C VAL A 32 6.90 -3.51 -11.51
N LYS A 33 6.30 -2.49 -12.11
CA LYS A 33 5.92 -2.46 -13.51
C LYS A 33 6.83 -1.49 -14.27
N GLU A 34 6.64 -1.41 -15.57
CA GLU A 34 7.37 -0.44 -16.37
C GLU A 34 6.83 0.96 -16.07
N GLY A 35 7.67 1.79 -15.46
CA GLY A 35 7.35 3.18 -15.14
C GLY A 35 6.59 3.42 -13.86
N TYR A 36 6.20 2.39 -13.11
CA TYR A 36 5.51 2.56 -11.83
C TYR A 36 5.59 1.30 -10.97
N LEU A 37 5.29 1.46 -9.68
CA LEU A 37 5.08 0.34 -8.77
C LEU A 37 3.57 0.21 -8.52
N LEU A 38 3.03 -0.97 -8.76
CA LEU A 38 1.61 -1.26 -8.46
C LEU A 38 1.50 -1.80 -7.05
N LEU A 39 0.90 -1.02 -6.15
CA LEU A 39 0.53 -1.47 -4.81
C LEU A 39 -0.81 -2.21 -4.94
N GLU A 40 -0.75 -3.52 -4.98
CA GLU A 40 -1.93 -4.33 -5.27
C GLU A 40 -2.82 -4.53 -4.05
N ASN A 41 -2.21 -4.71 -2.88
CA ASN A 41 -2.99 -4.94 -1.66
C ASN A 41 -2.19 -4.49 -0.44
N VAL A 42 -2.89 -3.88 0.50
CA VAL A 42 -2.36 -3.55 1.80
C VAL A 42 -3.45 -3.81 2.83
N ALA A 43 -3.09 -4.50 3.90
CA ALA A 43 -4.03 -4.80 4.96
C ALA A 43 -3.35 -4.71 6.32
N VAL A 44 -4.11 -4.25 7.30
CA VAL A 44 -3.65 -4.11 8.69
C VAL A 44 -4.69 -4.78 9.57
N LEU A 45 -4.23 -5.59 10.53
CA LEU A 45 -5.16 -6.21 11.48
C LEU A 45 -5.90 -5.13 12.27
N PRO A 46 -7.18 -5.35 12.61
CA PRO A 46 -7.94 -4.38 13.42
C PRO A 46 -7.25 -4.05 14.75
N SER A 47 -6.58 -5.02 15.37
CA SER A 47 -5.84 -4.80 16.60
C SER A 47 -4.62 -3.90 16.44
N ALA A 48 -4.12 -3.75 15.22
CA ALA A 48 -2.98 -2.91 14.90
C ALA A 48 -3.41 -1.59 14.23
N ALA A 49 -4.69 -1.41 13.94
CA ALA A 49 -5.20 -0.21 13.29
C ALA A 49 -4.98 1.01 14.19
N GLY A 50 -4.74 2.17 13.56
CA GLY A 50 -4.51 3.42 14.27
C GLY A 50 -3.12 3.59 14.84
N ARG A 51 -2.22 2.63 14.62
CA ARG A 51 -0.84 2.66 15.12
C ARG A 51 0.19 3.03 14.05
N GLY A 52 -0.27 3.45 12.88
CA GLY A 52 0.61 3.86 11.79
C GLY A 52 1.17 2.72 10.95
N VAL A 53 0.70 1.48 11.13
CA VAL A 53 1.20 0.32 10.38
C VAL A 53 0.90 0.46 8.89
N GLY A 54 -0.32 0.86 8.52
CA GLY A 54 -0.68 1.06 7.13
C GLY A 54 0.16 2.14 6.45
N LYS A 55 0.36 3.26 7.15
CA LYS A 55 1.23 4.35 6.66
C LYS A 55 2.65 3.87 6.46
N ALA A 56 3.18 3.06 7.40
CA ALA A 56 4.53 2.50 7.29
C ALA A 56 4.65 1.56 6.11
N LEU A 57 3.64 0.73 5.84
CA LEU A 57 3.63 -0.18 4.70
C LEU A 57 3.61 0.59 3.38
N ILE A 58 2.80 1.62 3.28
CA ILE A 58 2.73 2.46 2.07
C ILE A 58 4.07 3.19 1.88
N GLY A 59 4.64 3.72 2.94
CA GLY A 59 5.97 4.35 2.90
C GLY A 59 7.06 3.38 2.44
N PHE A 60 7.00 2.13 2.89
CA PHE A 60 7.91 1.09 2.45
C PHE A 60 7.80 0.85 0.94
N CYS A 61 6.58 0.85 0.40
CA CYS A 61 6.37 0.69 -1.05
C CYS A 61 6.92 1.88 -1.83
N GLU A 62 6.75 3.10 -1.31
CA GLU A 62 7.27 4.31 -1.96
C GLU A 62 8.80 4.28 -1.98
N ASP A 63 9.43 3.85 -0.89
CA ASP A 63 10.89 3.71 -0.84
C ASP A 63 11.37 2.63 -1.81
N ALA A 64 10.67 1.52 -1.91
CA ALA A 64 10.99 0.47 -2.87
C ALA A 64 10.92 0.98 -4.30
N ALA A 65 9.92 1.80 -4.63
CA ALA A 65 9.79 2.42 -5.94
C ALA A 65 10.97 3.34 -6.24
N ARG A 66 11.37 4.16 -5.27
CA ARG A 66 12.54 5.04 -5.42
C ARG A 66 13.81 4.26 -5.65
N GLN A 67 14.02 3.18 -4.89
CA GLN A 67 15.21 2.33 -5.02
C GLN A 67 15.29 1.64 -6.38
N ARG A 68 14.14 1.36 -6.99
CA ARG A 68 14.07 0.70 -8.29
C ARG A 68 13.98 1.69 -9.45
N GLY A 69 14.02 2.98 -9.16
CA GLY A 69 14.04 4.02 -10.17
C GLY A 69 12.72 4.23 -10.89
N VAL A 70 11.60 3.76 -10.34
CA VAL A 70 10.30 4.05 -10.93
C VAL A 70 9.71 5.32 -10.28
N PRO A 71 9.13 6.22 -11.08
CA PRO A 71 8.76 7.56 -10.60
C PRO A 71 7.39 7.66 -9.93
N ALA A 72 6.62 6.59 -9.86
CA ALA A 72 5.25 6.67 -9.36
C ALA A 72 4.81 5.39 -8.68
N VAL A 73 3.84 5.52 -7.78
CA VAL A 73 3.10 4.40 -7.20
C VAL A 73 1.65 4.50 -7.61
N HIS A 74 1.10 3.41 -8.12
CA HIS A 74 -0.31 3.28 -8.47
C HIS A 74 -0.98 2.32 -7.50
N LEU A 75 -2.22 2.59 -7.16
CA LEU A 75 -3.04 1.68 -6.37
C LEU A 75 -4.51 1.83 -6.76
N TYR A 76 -5.31 0.85 -6.38
CA TYR A 76 -6.75 0.95 -6.53
C TYR A 76 -7.44 0.41 -5.28
N THR A 77 -8.67 0.85 -5.06
CA THR A 77 -9.50 0.40 -3.94
C THR A 77 -10.96 0.37 -4.37
N ASN A 78 -11.77 -0.39 -3.65
CA ASN A 78 -13.21 -0.39 -3.86
C ASN A 78 -13.79 0.96 -3.40
N ALA A 79 -14.71 1.52 -4.19
CA ALA A 79 -15.33 2.80 -3.89
C ALA A 79 -16.06 2.81 -2.54
N LYS A 80 -16.42 1.64 -2.00
CA LYS A 80 -17.05 1.51 -0.69
C LYS A 80 -16.06 1.63 0.47
N MET A 81 -14.76 1.58 0.21
CA MET A 81 -13.70 1.66 1.21
C MET A 81 -13.36 3.12 1.50
N THR A 82 -14.33 3.86 2.05
CA THR A 82 -14.21 5.31 2.22
C THR A 82 -13.05 5.71 3.15
N ASP A 83 -12.77 4.90 4.18
CA ASP A 83 -11.65 5.17 5.09
C ASP A 83 -10.31 5.06 4.36
N ASN A 84 -10.16 4.05 3.50
CA ASN A 84 -8.95 3.88 2.70
C ASN A 84 -8.75 5.04 1.74
N ILE A 85 -9.83 5.48 1.08
CA ILE A 85 -9.81 6.62 0.16
C ILE A 85 -9.30 7.86 0.88
N ALA A 86 -9.81 8.12 2.09
CA ALA A 86 -9.38 9.27 2.89
C ALA A 86 -7.90 9.18 3.26
N ILE A 87 -7.43 7.98 3.62
CA ILE A 87 -6.01 7.75 3.97
C ILE A 87 -5.12 8.01 2.77
N TYR A 88 -5.44 7.45 1.61
CA TYR A 88 -4.63 7.63 0.40
C TYR A 88 -4.57 9.10 0.00
N SER A 89 -5.69 9.80 0.05
CA SER A 89 -5.72 11.23 -0.27
C SER A 89 -4.83 12.04 0.65
N ARG A 90 -4.83 11.74 1.95
CA ARG A 90 -3.96 12.41 2.91
C ARG A 90 -2.48 12.10 2.69
N LEU A 91 -2.15 10.94 2.14
CA LEU A 91 -0.77 10.56 1.83
C LEU A 91 -0.28 11.10 0.50
N GLY A 92 -1.10 11.90 -0.19
CA GLY A 92 -0.70 12.54 -1.43
C GLY A 92 -1.09 11.80 -2.70
N TYR A 93 -1.91 10.76 -2.58
CA TYR A 93 -2.41 10.04 -3.75
C TYR A 93 -3.57 10.81 -4.38
N VAL A 94 -3.59 10.85 -5.71
CA VAL A 94 -4.58 11.58 -6.49
C VAL A 94 -5.43 10.58 -7.27
N LYS A 95 -6.75 10.76 -7.23
CA LYS A 95 -7.66 9.93 -8.02
C LYS A 95 -7.44 10.22 -9.51
N VAL A 96 -7.19 9.17 -10.28
CA VAL A 96 -6.95 9.29 -11.72
C VAL A 96 -8.01 8.60 -12.57
N ALA A 97 -8.74 7.65 -12.02
CA ALA A 97 -9.79 6.95 -12.74
C ALA A 97 -10.79 6.31 -11.78
N GLU A 98 -11.96 6.02 -12.31
CA GLU A 98 -12.97 5.22 -11.61
C GLU A 98 -13.57 4.28 -12.65
N ARG A 99 -13.63 2.98 -12.31
CA ARG A 99 -14.10 1.95 -13.25
C ARG A 99 -14.94 0.92 -12.52
N THR A 100 -15.94 0.39 -13.22
CA THR A 100 -16.69 -0.78 -12.75
C THR A 100 -16.11 -2.01 -13.43
N GLU A 101 -15.56 -2.92 -12.63
CA GLU A 101 -14.89 -4.12 -13.10
C GLU A 101 -15.36 -5.30 -12.25
N ASP A 102 -15.77 -6.40 -12.89
CA ASP A 102 -16.23 -7.61 -12.20
C ASP A 102 -17.30 -7.35 -11.14
N GLY A 103 -18.19 -6.39 -11.41
CA GLY A 103 -19.26 -6.01 -10.48
C GLY A 103 -18.83 -5.08 -9.36
N PHE A 104 -17.57 -4.66 -9.33
CA PHE A 104 -17.05 -3.76 -8.30
C PHE A 104 -16.73 -2.40 -8.91
N ASN A 105 -17.08 -1.33 -8.19
CA ASN A 105 -16.67 0.01 -8.57
C ASN A 105 -15.32 0.30 -7.92
N ARG A 106 -14.28 0.48 -8.73
CA ARG A 106 -12.90 0.70 -8.29
C ARG A 106 -12.46 2.12 -8.57
N ILE A 107 -11.76 2.69 -7.59
CA ILE A 107 -11.14 4.00 -7.72
C ILE A 107 -9.63 3.80 -7.80
N TYR A 108 -9.02 4.39 -8.82
CA TYR A 108 -7.58 4.29 -9.09
C TYR A 108 -6.89 5.57 -8.65
N PHE A 109 -5.78 5.41 -7.96
CA PHE A 109 -4.97 6.51 -7.42
C PHE A 109 -3.54 6.41 -7.93
N GLU A 110 -2.90 7.55 -8.00
CA GLU A 110 -1.49 7.65 -8.37
C GLU A 110 -0.80 8.67 -7.48
N LYS A 111 0.46 8.39 -7.12
CA LYS A 111 1.33 9.36 -6.45
C LYS A 111 2.64 9.44 -7.22
N SER A 112 2.99 10.64 -7.67
CA SER A 112 4.30 10.92 -8.24
C SER A 112 5.33 11.04 -7.12
N LEU A 113 6.48 10.42 -7.30
CA LEU A 113 7.58 10.45 -6.33
C LEU A 113 8.67 11.46 -6.70
N THR A 114 8.46 12.20 -7.78
CA THR A 114 9.42 13.19 -8.27
C THR A 114 8.96 14.61 -8.00
#